data_540163965aa63ba237473db76f1dc874
#
_entry.id   540163965aa63ba237473db76f1dc874
#
_cell.length_a   1.000
_cell.length_b   1.000
_cell.length_c   1.000
_cell.angle_alpha   90.00
_cell.angle_beta   90.00
_cell.angle_gamma   90.00
#
_symmetry.space_group_name_H-M   'P 1'
#
loop_
_entity.id
_entity.type
_entity.pdbx_description
1 polymer ?
#
loop_
_entity_poly.entity_id
_entity_poly.type
_entity_poly.pdbx_seq_one_letter_code
_entity_poly.pdbx_strand_id
1 'polypeptide(L)'
;MPKRRWNPMPRSLLGRMLFLTLLVVLLAQALSSVIWVSQLRASQMEGLLTSARSLAHSMAASVAYFRSLPLGYRPLVLDQLRSMGGTRFFVSLNDKPLNMQVLPATPRKEAVLEVVDDVLRERLGRQVDLSVQFVSPDDLRIFNGELKLDELPRSWAHYALSLEPLNPPVLVTQIQIAPNEWLYLASLMPEPYVGLEDQGLPAQQLWFIILTSTFLLLFIGLLVHWQSRPLKRLAAAARDMSLGADVEPLAEAGAARWWR
;
A
#
# COMPACT_ATOMS: atom_id res chain seq x y z
N MET A 1 18.08 27.26 -42.11
CA MET A 1 16.85 26.51 -41.93
C MET A 1 16.01 27.15 -40.84
N PRO A 2 14.81 27.71 -41.11
CA PRO A 2 14.04 28.40 -40.04
C PRO A 2 13.40 27.34 -39.14
N LYS A 3 13.67 27.41 -37.84
CA LYS A 3 13.03 26.62 -36.80
C LYS A 3 11.53 26.92 -36.80
N ARG A 4 10.72 26.00 -37.27
CA ARG A 4 9.26 26.04 -37.24
C ARG A 4 8.82 26.06 -35.78
N ARG A 5 8.50 27.24 -35.24
CA ARG A 5 7.91 27.40 -33.91
C ARG A 5 6.56 26.68 -33.92
N TRP A 6 6.53 25.53 -33.25
CA TRP A 6 5.31 24.79 -33.02
C TRP A 6 4.46 25.58 -32.03
N ASN A 7 3.43 26.27 -32.54
CA ASN A 7 2.47 26.96 -31.70
C ASN A 7 1.31 26.00 -31.42
N PRO A 8 1.21 25.40 -30.22
CA PRO A 8 0.21 24.40 -29.91
C PRO A 8 -1.20 24.98 -29.75
N MET A 9 -1.35 26.30 -29.80
CA MET A 9 -2.66 26.94 -29.67
C MET A 9 -3.48 26.87 -30.95
N PRO A 10 -4.68 26.28 -30.92
CA PRO A 10 -5.58 26.26 -32.07
C PRO A 10 -5.97 27.67 -32.47
N ARG A 11 -5.94 27.95 -33.79
CA ARG A 11 -6.22 29.27 -34.34
C ARG A 11 -7.69 29.71 -34.29
N SER A 12 -8.62 28.77 -34.07
CA SER A 12 -10.05 29.06 -33.96
C SER A 12 -10.45 29.34 -32.51
N LEU A 13 -11.37 30.24 -32.28
CA LEU A 13 -11.89 30.61 -30.95
C LEU A 13 -12.49 29.38 -30.26
N LEU A 14 -13.19 28.53 -30.97
CA LEU A 14 -13.76 27.28 -30.53
C LEU A 14 -12.66 26.28 -30.11
N GLY A 15 -11.57 26.19 -30.89
CA GLY A 15 -10.43 25.36 -30.55
C GLY A 15 -9.70 25.80 -29.27
N ARG A 16 -9.64 27.12 -29.01
CA ARG A 16 -9.06 27.66 -27.78
C ARG A 16 -9.91 27.31 -26.54
N MET A 17 -11.24 27.49 -26.64
CA MET A 17 -12.15 27.09 -25.56
C MET A 17 -12.04 25.61 -25.24
N LEU A 18 -11.97 24.78 -26.26
CA LEU A 18 -11.78 23.36 -26.16
C LEU A 18 -10.48 22.96 -25.47
N PHE A 19 -9.39 23.59 -25.90
CA PHE A 19 -8.07 23.35 -25.30
C PHE A 19 -8.06 23.75 -23.83
N LEU A 20 -8.67 24.89 -23.48
CA LEU A 20 -8.77 25.34 -22.09
C LEU A 20 -9.64 24.40 -21.26
N THR A 21 -10.79 23.94 -21.76
CA THR A 21 -11.65 23.00 -21.05
C THR A 21 -10.93 21.68 -20.82
N LEU A 22 -10.23 21.16 -21.83
CA LEU A 22 -9.43 19.95 -21.73
C LEU A 22 -8.31 20.11 -20.70
N LEU A 23 -7.62 21.24 -20.70
CA LEU A 23 -6.56 21.56 -19.75
C LEU A 23 -7.08 21.59 -18.32
N VAL A 24 -8.22 22.26 -18.08
CA VAL A 24 -8.85 22.33 -16.76
C VAL A 24 -9.24 20.94 -16.26
N VAL A 25 -9.83 20.12 -17.13
CA VAL A 25 -10.22 18.74 -16.77
C VAL A 25 -8.99 17.88 -16.44
N LEU A 26 -7.92 17.99 -17.22
CA LEU A 26 -6.67 17.28 -16.95
C LEU A 26 -6.04 17.71 -15.62
N LEU A 27 -6.04 19.02 -15.34
CA LEU A 27 -5.54 19.53 -14.05
C LEU A 27 -6.39 19.03 -12.88
N ALA A 28 -7.72 19.07 -13.01
CA ALA A 28 -8.62 18.56 -12.00
C ALA A 28 -8.41 17.04 -11.75
N GLN A 29 -8.22 16.27 -12.82
CA GLN A 29 -7.94 14.85 -12.74
C GLN A 29 -6.59 14.57 -12.05
N ALA A 30 -5.55 15.32 -12.41
CA ALA A 30 -4.24 15.19 -11.78
C ALA A 30 -4.30 15.51 -10.28
N LEU A 31 -4.96 16.61 -9.92
CA LEU A 31 -5.14 17.01 -8.52
C LEU A 31 -5.92 15.95 -7.73
N SER A 32 -7.04 15.46 -8.27
CA SER A 32 -7.84 14.39 -7.66
C SER A 32 -7.02 13.12 -7.46
N SER A 33 -6.20 12.74 -8.44
CA SER A 33 -5.35 11.56 -8.35
C SER A 33 -4.29 11.70 -7.25
N VAL A 34 -3.67 12.88 -7.11
CA VAL A 34 -2.69 13.15 -6.04
C VAL A 34 -3.33 13.06 -4.66
N ILE A 35 -4.50 13.66 -4.48
CA ILE A 35 -5.24 13.61 -3.21
C ILE A 35 -5.60 12.16 -2.87
N TRP A 36 -6.14 11.42 -3.83
CA TRP A 36 -6.54 10.03 -3.61
C TRP A 36 -5.36 9.14 -3.24
N VAL A 37 -4.21 9.27 -3.93
CA VAL A 37 -2.99 8.52 -3.61
C VAL A 37 -2.46 8.86 -2.23
N SER A 38 -2.48 10.14 -1.84
CA SER A 38 -2.03 10.56 -0.50
C SER A 38 -2.93 10.00 0.61
N GLN A 39 -4.24 10.00 0.42
CA GLN A 39 -5.20 9.41 1.36
C GLN A 39 -5.01 7.89 1.47
N LEU A 40 -4.80 7.21 0.35
CA LEU A 40 -4.55 5.77 0.35
C LEU A 40 -3.29 5.41 1.12
N ARG A 41 -2.19 6.15 0.93
CA ARG A 41 -0.95 5.94 1.67
C ARG A 41 -1.13 6.17 3.17
N ALA A 42 -1.87 7.22 3.55
CA ALA A 42 -2.17 7.50 4.94
C ALA A 42 -2.99 6.38 5.59
N SER A 43 -4.04 5.91 4.94
CA SER A 43 -4.88 4.82 5.45
C SER A 43 -4.13 3.49 5.54
N GLN A 44 -3.23 3.19 4.59
CA GLN A 44 -2.37 2.01 4.66
C GLN A 44 -1.39 2.08 5.84
N MET A 45 -0.82 3.25 6.10
CA MET A 45 0.08 3.44 7.23
C MET A 45 -0.66 3.28 8.57
N GLU A 46 -1.83 3.87 8.70
CA GLU A 46 -2.67 3.73 9.89
C GLU A 46 -3.08 2.27 10.14
N GLY A 47 -3.49 1.56 9.09
CA GLY A 47 -3.81 0.14 9.17
C GLY A 47 -2.59 -0.72 9.57
N LEU A 48 -1.41 -0.42 9.03
CA LEU A 48 -0.16 -1.08 9.40
C LEU A 48 0.16 -0.88 10.88
N LEU A 49 0.10 0.35 11.39
CA LEU A 49 0.39 0.65 12.79
C LEU A 49 -0.65 0.05 13.75
N THR A 50 -1.93 0.00 13.35
CA THR A 50 -2.99 -0.67 14.10
C THR A 50 -2.72 -2.17 14.20
N SER A 51 -2.30 -2.80 13.10
CA SER A 51 -1.93 -4.21 13.06
C SER A 51 -0.69 -4.50 13.91
N ALA A 52 0.33 -3.63 13.84
CA ALA A 52 1.53 -3.72 14.67
C ALA A 52 1.20 -3.61 16.16
N ARG A 53 0.32 -2.69 16.53
CA ARG A 53 -0.16 -2.53 17.91
C ARG A 53 -0.89 -3.76 18.43
N SER A 54 -1.79 -4.33 17.63
CA SER A 54 -2.50 -5.57 17.95
C SER A 54 -1.54 -6.75 18.14
N LEU A 55 -0.53 -6.84 17.28
CA LEU A 55 0.52 -7.86 17.36
C LEU A 55 1.33 -7.71 18.66
N ALA A 56 1.75 -6.48 18.99
CA ALA A 56 2.50 -6.17 20.20
C ALA A 56 1.72 -6.49 21.47
N HIS A 57 0.42 -6.19 21.52
CA HIS A 57 -0.44 -6.59 22.63
C HIS A 57 -0.50 -8.11 22.81
N SER A 58 -0.60 -8.85 21.71
CA SER A 58 -0.59 -10.32 21.73
C SER A 58 0.76 -10.89 22.20
N MET A 59 1.88 -10.26 21.77
CA MET A 59 3.21 -10.59 22.25
C MET A 59 3.35 -10.32 23.75
N ALA A 60 2.93 -9.15 24.24
CA ALA A 60 2.95 -8.79 25.64
C ALA A 60 2.16 -9.77 26.51
N ALA A 61 0.98 -10.18 26.04
CA ALA A 61 0.17 -11.19 26.74
C ALA A 61 0.89 -12.55 26.82
N SER A 62 1.55 -12.97 25.73
CA SER A 62 2.35 -14.19 25.71
C SER A 62 3.52 -14.11 26.70
N VAL A 63 4.24 -12.99 26.73
CA VAL A 63 5.34 -12.77 27.68
C VAL A 63 4.85 -12.81 29.13
N ALA A 64 3.74 -12.11 29.42
CA ALA A 64 3.13 -12.10 30.76
C ALA A 64 2.75 -13.53 31.19
N TYR A 65 2.19 -14.32 30.27
CA TYR A 65 1.87 -15.72 30.51
C TYR A 65 3.13 -16.54 30.85
N PHE A 66 4.19 -16.46 30.04
CA PHE A 66 5.44 -17.18 30.30
C PHE A 66 6.11 -16.74 31.63
N ARG A 67 6.05 -15.47 31.98
CA ARG A 67 6.53 -14.97 33.28
C ARG A 67 5.77 -15.57 34.45
N SER A 68 4.49 -15.85 34.31
CA SER A 68 3.65 -16.44 35.37
C SER A 68 3.90 -17.94 35.57
N LEU A 69 4.51 -18.61 34.60
CA LEU A 69 4.81 -20.04 34.66
C LEU A 69 6.03 -20.34 35.54
N PRO A 70 5.97 -21.34 36.42
CA PRO A 70 7.17 -21.83 37.10
C PRO A 70 8.23 -22.32 36.10
N LEU A 71 9.50 -22.08 36.41
CA LEU A 71 10.65 -22.37 35.51
C LEU A 71 10.62 -23.75 34.89
N GLY A 72 10.32 -24.78 35.68
CA GLY A 72 10.29 -26.16 35.19
C GLY A 72 9.20 -26.52 34.20
N TYR A 73 8.13 -25.71 34.13
CA TYR A 73 6.98 -25.92 33.22
C TYR A 73 7.10 -25.18 31.89
N ARG A 74 7.95 -24.15 31.81
CA ARG A 74 8.12 -23.34 30.62
C ARG A 74 8.50 -24.13 29.37
N PRO A 75 9.51 -25.04 29.43
CA PRO A 75 9.87 -25.88 28.27
C PRO A 75 8.72 -26.78 27.82
N LEU A 76 7.98 -27.38 28.77
CA LEU A 76 6.85 -28.27 28.46
C LEU A 76 5.72 -27.53 27.74
N VAL A 77 5.36 -26.31 28.22
CA VAL A 77 4.34 -25.46 27.59
C VAL A 77 4.78 -25.03 26.22
N LEU A 78 6.06 -24.70 26.02
CA LEU A 78 6.65 -24.35 24.74
C LEU A 78 6.53 -25.49 23.73
N ASP A 79 6.87 -26.70 24.12
CA ASP A 79 6.74 -27.89 23.27
C ASP A 79 5.27 -28.12 22.88
N GLN A 80 4.38 -27.98 23.82
CA GLN A 80 2.93 -28.06 23.56
C GLN A 80 2.46 -27.01 22.56
N LEU A 81 2.84 -25.75 22.74
CA LEU A 81 2.49 -24.68 21.81
C LEU A 81 3.03 -24.91 20.39
N ARG A 82 4.24 -25.42 20.28
CA ARG A 82 4.85 -25.78 18.99
C ARG A 82 4.14 -26.93 18.30
N SER A 83 3.78 -27.97 19.06
CA SER A 83 3.10 -29.17 18.54
C SER A 83 1.66 -28.88 18.09
N MET A 84 0.98 -27.92 18.72
CA MET A 84 -0.40 -27.55 18.39
C MET A 84 -0.52 -26.67 17.14
N GLY A 85 0.58 -26.10 16.63
CA GLY A 85 0.58 -25.28 15.41
C GLY A 85 -0.28 -24.01 15.50
N GLY A 86 -0.71 -23.63 16.70
CA GLY A 86 -1.77 -22.64 16.92
C GLY A 86 -1.33 -21.25 17.36
N THR A 87 -0.03 -20.94 17.33
CA THR A 87 0.44 -19.62 17.74
C THR A 87 0.69 -18.70 16.54
N ARG A 88 0.33 -17.43 16.69
CA ARG A 88 0.68 -16.36 15.73
C ARG A 88 2.19 -16.09 15.68
N PHE A 89 2.93 -16.68 16.59
CA PHE A 89 4.35 -16.44 16.77
C PHE A 89 5.08 -17.76 16.84
N PHE A 90 6.26 -17.80 16.25
CA PHE A 90 7.24 -18.80 16.65
C PHE A 90 7.83 -18.37 18.00
N VAL A 91 7.86 -19.28 18.97
CA VAL A 91 8.32 -19.01 20.33
C VAL A 91 9.50 -19.90 20.68
N SER A 92 10.57 -19.32 21.23
CA SER A 92 11.73 -20.03 21.74
C SER A 92 12.22 -19.42 23.05
N LEU A 93 12.84 -20.23 23.90
CA LEU A 93 13.57 -19.78 25.08
C LEU A 93 15.07 -19.95 24.81
N ASN A 94 15.82 -18.91 25.13
CA ASN A 94 17.27 -18.87 24.96
C ASN A 94 17.94 -18.38 26.24
N ASP A 95 19.19 -18.76 26.49
CA ASP A 95 19.94 -18.33 27.65
C ASP A 95 20.47 -16.90 27.52
N LYS A 96 20.60 -16.43 26.29
CA LYS A 96 21.10 -15.08 25.94
C LYS A 96 20.40 -14.53 24.72
N PRO A 97 20.40 -13.21 24.50
CA PRO A 97 19.85 -12.62 23.28
C PRO A 97 20.65 -13.06 22.08
N LEU A 98 19.96 -13.40 20.99
CA LEU A 98 20.57 -13.79 19.73
C LEU A 98 20.96 -12.54 18.94
N ASN A 99 22.18 -12.55 18.42
CA ASN A 99 22.64 -11.51 17.49
C ASN A 99 22.32 -11.95 16.06
N MET A 100 21.48 -11.16 15.37
CA MET A 100 21.01 -11.44 14.03
C MET A 100 21.30 -10.24 13.12
N GLN A 101 21.37 -10.49 11.82
CA GLN A 101 21.55 -9.42 10.84
C GLN A 101 20.25 -8.64 10.66
N VAL A 102 20.26 -7.39 11.08
CA VAL A 102 19.09 -6.50 10.98
C VAL A 102 18.91 -6.05 9.54
N LEU A 103 17.69 -6.10 9.04
CA LEU A 103 17.36 -5.59 7.71
C LEU A 103 17.50 -4.06 7.64
N PRO A 104 17.83 -3.51 6.46
CA PRO A 104 17.90 -2.06 6.27
C PRO A 104 16.63 -1.37 6.73
N ALA A 105 16.82 -0.26 7.43
CA ALA A 105 15.72 0.56 7.91
C ALA A 105 14.92 1.17 6.76
N THR A 106 13.60 1.16 6.87
CA THR A 106 12.68 1.89 6.01
C THR A 106 11.69 2.63 6.89
N PRO A 107 11.10 3.76 6.44
CA PRO A 107 10.15 4.51 7.27
C PRO A 107 9.01 3.67 7.84
N ARG A 108 8.54 2.68 7.08
CA ARG A 108 7.50 1.76 7.53
C ARG A 108 7.98 0.80 8.61
N LYS A 109 9.18 0.23 8.43
CA LYS A 109 9.80 -0.66 9.43
C LYS A 109 10.06 0.07 10.73
N GLU A 110 10.64 1.26 10.66
CA GLU A 110 10.93 2.10 11.84
C GLU A 110 9.66 2.42 12.63
N ALA A 111 8.60 2.86 11.96
CA ALA A 111 7.32 3.16 12.60
C ALA A 111 6.68 1.93 13.27
N VAL A 112 6.82 0.74 12.66
CA VAL A 112 6.36 -0.52 13.28
C VAL A 112 7.20 -0.86 14.51
N LEU A 113 8.52 -0.75 14.42
CA LEU A 113 9.43 -1.05 15.54
C LEU A 113 9.15 -0.12 16.73
N GLU A 114 8.96 1.19 16.48
CA GLU A 114 8.62 2.17 17.50
C GLU A 114 7.30 1.80 18.22
N VAL A 115 6.24 1.54 17.46
CA VAL A 115 4.94 1.17 18.03
C VAL A 115 5.01 -0.13 18.82
N VAL A 116 5.75 -1.12 18.33
CA VAL A 116 5.89 -2.41 19.03
C VAL A 116 6.71 -2.26 20.30
N ASP A 117 7.82 -1.52 20.27
CA ASP A 117 8.66 -1.25 21.45
C ASP A 117 7.87 -0.49 22.51
N ASP A 118 7.15 0.56 22.12
CA ASP A 118 6.32 1.37 23.02
C ASP A 118 5.25 0.54 23.74
N VAL A 119 4.48 -0.25 23.00
CA VAL A 119 3.44 -1.11 23.57
C VAL A 119 4.03 -2.17 24.50
N LEU A 120 5.15 -2.76 24.12
CA LEU A 120 5.80 -3.76 24.97
C LEU A 120 6.34 -3.13 26.25
N ARG A 121 6.97 -1.96 26.22
CA ARG A 121 7.44 -1.24 27.40
C ARG A 121 6.31 -0.75 28.28
N GLU A 122 5.20 -0.31 27.70
CA GLU A 122 4.02 0.08 28.45
C GLU A 122 3.42 -1.10 29.23
N ARG A 123 3.35 -2.27 28.61
CA ARG A 123 2.70 -3.47 29.17
C ARG A 123 3.59 -4.28 30.11
N LEU A 124 4.88 -4.36 29.84
CA LEU A 124 5.82 -5.23 30.55
C LEU A 124 6.70 -4.46 31.56
N GLY A 125 6.69 -3.14 31.47
CA GLY A 125 7.51 -2.24 32.29
C GLY A 125 8.69 -1.65 31.52
N ARG A 126 9.01 -0.39 31.78
CA ARG A 126 10.05 0.37 31.05
C ARG A 126 11.46 -0.14 31.29
N GLN A 127 11.72 -0.89 32.36
CA GLN A 127 13.03 -1.42 32.73
C GLN A 127 13.31 -2.81 32.18
N VAL A 128 12.40 -3.35 31.38
CA VAL A 128 12.58 -4.68 30.78
C VAL A 128 13.61 -4.61 29.66
N ASP A 129 14.60 -5.48 29.70
CA ASP A 129 15.52 -5.66 28.60
C ASP A 129 14.76 -6.32 27.44
N LEU A 130 14.58 -5.54 26.37
CA LEU A 130 13.92 -6.00 25.15
C LEU A 130 14.63 -5.48 23.91
N SER A 131 14.57 -6.27 22.86
CA SER A 131 15.07 -5.91 21.53
C SER A 131 14.02 -6.28 20.50
N VAL A 132 13.67 -5.33 19.63
CA VAL A 132 12.71 -5.51 18.53
C VAL A 132 13.40 -5.17 17.23
N GLN A 133 13.38 -6.09 16.27
CA GLN A 133 14.09 -5.89 15.00
C GLN A 133 13.44 -6.68 13.86
N PHE A 134 13.65 -6.22 12.61
CA PHE A 134 13.30 -7.00 11.43
C PHE A 134 14.52 -7.75 10.91
N VAL A 135 14.32 -9.04 10.63
CA VAL A 135 15.35 -9.97 10.18
C VAL A 135 14.88 -10.66 8.90
N SER A 136 15.81 -11.04 8.02
CA SER A 136 15.51 -11.89 6.87
C SER A 136 15.16 -13.31 7.36
N PRO A 137 14.17 -13.99 6.74
CA PRO A 137 13.92 -15.40 7.04
C PRO A 137 15.16 -16.30 6.93
N ASP A 138 16.03 -16.01 5.95
CA ASP A 138 17.26 -16.79 5.71
C ASP A 138 18.30 -16.67 6.84
N ASP A 139 18.25 -15.56 7.60
CA ASP A 139 19.15 -15.27 8.72
C ASP A 139 18.51 -15.53 10.08
N LEU A 140 17.30 -16.06 10.09
CA LEU A 140 16.58 -16.33 11.33
C LEU A 140 17.23 -17.50 12.07
N ARG A 141 17.84 -17.19 13.22
CA ARG A 141 18.47 -18.17 14.10
C ARG A 141 17.60 -18.44 15.31
N ILE A 142 17.58 -19.69 15.74
CA ILE A 142 16.73 -20.21 16.82
C ILE A 142 17.58 -21.07 17.74
N PHE A 143 17.12 -21.36 18.96
CA PHE A 143 17.80 -22.21 19.93
C PHE A 143 19.27 -21.81 20.14
N ASN A 144 19.50 -20.72 20.83
CA ASN A 144 20.83 -20.17 21.12
C ASN A 144 21.69 -19.88 19.88
N GLY A 145 21.08 -19.81 18.69
CA GLY A 145 21.74 -19.52 17.43
C GLY A 145 22.29 -20.73 16.70
N GLU A 146 22.00 -21.95 17.18
CA GLU A 146 22.52 -23.20 16.63
C GLU A 146 21.75 -23.68 15.39
N LEU A 147 20.44 -23.40 15.32
CA LEU A 147 19.57 -23.84 14.23
C LEU A 147 19.04 -22.69 13.41
N LYS A 148 18.96 -22.88 12.09
CA LYS A 148 18.25 -21.98 11.19
C LYS A 148 16.79 -22.42 11.02
N LEU A 149 15.96 -21.49 10.54
CA LEU A 149 14.53 -21.72 10.34
C LEU A 149 14.24 -22.89 9.37
N ASP A 150 15.02 -23.01 8.31
CA ASP A 150 14.91 -24.04 7.27
C ASP A 150 15.27 -25.45 7.77
N GLU A 151 16.02 -25.54 8.86
CA GLU A 151 16.39 -26.80 9.52
C GLU A 151 15.29 -27.34 10.45
N LEU A 152 14.27 -26.53 10.75
CA LEU A 152 13.16 -26.94 11.61
C LEU A 152 12.18 -27.88 10.89
N PRO A 153 11.50 -28.75 11.64
CA PRO A 153 10.39 -29.51 11.10
C PRO A 153 9.35 -28.55 10.47
N ARG A 154 8.93 -28.85 9.25
CA ARG A 154 7.95 -28.01 8.53
C ARG A 154 6.67 -27.74 9.33
N SER A 155 6.28 -28.66 10.20
CA SER A 155 5.15 -28.50 11.11
C SER A 155 5.30 -27.35 12.12
N TRP A 156 6.53 -26.98 12.48
CA TRP A 156 6.79 -25.91 13.44
C TRP A 156 6.89 -24.53 12.82
N ALA A 157 7.48 -24.45 11.62
CA ALA A 157 7.74 -23.19 10.92
C ALA A 157 6.62 -22.81 9.95
N HIS A 158 5.92 -23.83 9.43
CA HIS A 158 5.04 -23.67 8.27
C HIS A 158 3.86 -22.74 8.52
N TYR A 159 3.32 -22.71 9.73
CA TYR A 159 2.13 -21.91 10.03
C TYR A 159 2.44 -20.48 10.51
N ALA A 160 3.65 -20.25 11.02
CA ALA A 160 3.98 -18.94 11.62
C ALA A 160 4.85 -18.05 10.72
N LEU A 161 5.72 -18.61 9.88
CA LEU A 161 6.78 -17.85 9.22
C LEU A 161 7.00 -18.19 7.73
N SER A 162 6.36 -19.21 7.17
CA SER A 162 6.59 -19.60 5.79
C SER A 162 5.55 -18.96 4.86
N LEU A 163 5.94 -17.90 4.19
CA LEU A 163 5.24 -17.35 3.04
C LEU A 163 6.15 -17.46 1.81
N GLU A 164 6.39 -18.68 1.35
CA GLU A 164 7.02 -18.86 0.05
C GLU A 164 6.06 -18.38 -1.07
N PRO A 165 6.55 -17.63 -2.04
CA PRO A 165 7.94 -17.32 -2.41
C PRO A 165 8.44 -15.93 -2.02
N LEU A 166 7.80 -15.20 -1.10
CA LEU A 166 7.98 -13.75 -0.89
C LEU A 166 9.11 -13.37 0.06
N ASN A 167 9.70 -14.31 0.82
CA ASN A 167 10.72 -14.04 1.86
C ASN A 167 10.46 -12.74 2.64
N PRO A 168 9.26 -12.57 3.25
CA PRO A 168 8.90 -11.33 3.90
C PRO A 168 9.75 -11.10 5.14
N PRO A 169 10.01 -9.84 5.53
CA PRO A 169 10.74 -9.52 6.74
C PRO A 169 10.00 -10.06 7.98
N VAL A 170 10.74 -10.75 8.83
CA VAL A 170 10.24 -11.31 10.09
C VAL A 170 10.49 -10.33 11.22
N LEU A 171 9.45 -9.98 11.96
CA LEU A 171 9.54 -9.21 13.20
C LEU A 171 10.00 -10.13 14.31
N VAL A 172 11.20 -9.89 14.84
CA VAL A 172 11.77 -10.62 15.94
C VAL A 172 11.78 -9.76 17.18
N THR A 173 11.23 -10.29 18.26
CA THR A 173 11.20 -9.64 19.57
C THR A 173 11.88 -10.57 20.58
N GLN A 174 12.87 -10.06 21.27
CA GLN A 174 13.59 -10.78 22.33
C GLN A 174 13.40 -10.05 23.63
N ILE A 175 12.92 -10.73 24.65
CA ILE A 175 12.55 -10.11 25.92
C ILE A 175 13.10 -10.96 27.06
N GLN A 176 13.82 -10.34 27.99
CA GLN A 176 14.27 -11.00 29.19
C GLN A 176 13.10 -11.24 30.15
N ILE A 177 12.82 -12.52 30.43
CA ILE A 177 11.74 -12.93 31.32
C ILE A 177 12.22 -13.35 32.71
N ALA A 178 13.50 -13.80 32.82
CA ALA A 178 14.19 -14.11 34.05
C ALA A 178 15.71 -13.91 33.86
N PRO A 179 16.53 -13.90 34.93
CA PRO A 179 17.98 -13.92 34.78
C PRO A 179 18.44 -15.11 33.91
N ASN A 180 19.22 -14.81 32.86
CA ASN A 180 19.68 -15.79 31.88
C ASN A 180 18.55 -16.53 31.12
N GLU A 181 17.38 -15.93 30.98
CA GLU A 181 16.27 -16.51 30.23
C GLU A 181 15.60 -15.45 29.36
N TRP A 182 15.71 -15.65 28.06
CA TRP A 182 15.20 -14.78 27.03
C TRP A 182 14.10 -15.45 26.24
N LEU A 183 12.92 -14.85 26.24
CA LEU A 183 11.81 -15.26 25.37
C LEU A 183 12.00 -14.63 24.01
N TYR A 184 12.10 -15.47 23.01
CA TYR A 184 12.22 -15.12 21.61
C TYR A 184 10.86 -15.33 20.92
N LEU A 185 10.36 -14.29 20.29
CA LEU A 185 9.12 -14.29 19.54
C LEU A 185 9.40 -13.83 18.10
N ALA A 186 9.10 -14.67 17.13
CA ALA A 186 9.21 -14.31 15.73
C ALA A 186 7.85 -14.37 15.06
N SER A 187 7.50 -13.36 14.29
CA SER A 187 6.21 -13.23 13.62
C SER A 187 6.32 -12.49 12.29
N LEU A 188 5.44 -12.84 11.37
CA LEU A 188 5.18 -12.00 10.20
C LEU A 188 4.16 -10.92 10.52
N MET A 189 4.23 -9.80 9.81
CA MET A 189 3.15 -8.84 9.83
C MET A 189 1.89 -9.45 9.22
N PRO A 190 0.68 -9.16 9.76
CA PRO A 190 -0.56 -9.67 9.18
C PRO A 190 -0.80 -9.14 7.76
N GLU A 191 -1.47 -9.90 6.92
CA GLU A 191 -1.93 -9.39 5.64
C GLU A 191 -2.85 -8.17 5.83
N PRO A 192 -2.78 -7.18 4.91
CA PRO A 192 -1.99 -7.08 3.69
C PRO A 192 -0.57 -6.50 3.87
N TYR A 193 -0.05 -6.41 5.10
CA TYR A 193 1.17 -5.68 5.45
C TYR A 193 2.43 -6.54 5.48
N VAL A 194 2.35 -7.77 4.98
CA VAL A 194 3.44 -8.74 5.04
C VAL A 194 4.73 -8.22 4.43
N GLY A 195 4.64 -7.50 3.32
CA GLY A 195 5.80 -7.04 2.56
C GLY A 195 6.24 -5.63 2.88
N LEU A 196 6.41 -5.13 3.99
CA LEU A 196 6.88 -3.80 4.48
C LEU A 196 7.72 -2.92 3.51
N GLU A 197 7.84 -3.32 2.27
CA GLU A 197 8.49 -2.55 1.23
C GLU A 197 7.58 -1.42 0.75
N ASP A 198 8.19 -0.32 0.34
CA ASP A 198 7.51 0.79 -0.32
C ASP A 198 7.13 0.34 -1.75
N GLN A 199 6.16 -0.55 -1.82
CA GLN A 199 5.57 -0.91 -3.10
C GLN A 199 4.94 0.37 -3.64
N GLY A 200 5.47 0.83 -4.78
CA GLY A 200 4.84 1.91 -5.57
C GLY A 200 3.36 1.58 -5.80
N LEU A 201 2.63 2.51 -6.38
CA LEU A 201 1.22 2.26 -6.70
C LEU A 201 1.07 0.89 -7.37
N PRO A 202 0.21 0.00 -6.87
CA PRO A 202 0.02 -1.31 -7.48
C PRO A 202 -0.36 -1.12 -8.96
N ALA A 203 0.22 -1.92 -9.81
CA ALA A 203 0.04 -1.83 -11.28
C ALA A 203 -1.45 -1.75 -11.67
N GLN A 204 -2.31 -2.42 -10.94
CA GLN A 204 -3.76 -2.40 -11.12
C GLN A 204 -4.35 -0.99 -10.92
N GLN A 205 -3.85 -0.23 -9.96
CA GLN A 205 -4.29 1.17 -9.71
C GLN A 205 -3.77 2.11 -10.80
N LEU A 206 -2.55 1.92 -11.28
CA LEU A 206 -2.02 2.68 -12.42
C LEU A 206 -2.86 2.45 -13.67
N TRP A 207 -3.20 1.20 -13.97
CA TRP A 207 -4.08 0.87 -15.09
C TRP A 207 -5.47 1.50 -14.95
N PHE A 208 -6.04 1.50 -13.76
CA PHE A 208 -7.33 2.15 -13.49
C PHE A 208 -7.28 3.66 -13.76
N ILE A 209 -6.25 4.35 -13.27
CA ILE A 209 -6.05 5.79 -13.51
C ILE A 209 -5.89 6.08 -15.01
N ILE A 210 -5.04 5.31 -15.70
CA ILE A 210 -4.80 5.46 -17.14
C ILE A 210 -6.10 5.23 -17.93
N LEU A 211 -6.81 4.15 -17.63
CA LEU A 211 -8.06 3.80 -18.32
C LEU A 211 -9.13 4.87 -18.11
N THR A 212 -9.34 5.31 -16.88
CA THR A 212 -10.32 6.35 -16.54
C THR A 212 -9.98 7.67 -17.21
N SER A 213 -8.71 8.07 -17.18
CA SER A 213 -8.25 9.29 -17.87
C SER A 213 -8.42 9.21 -19.37
N THR A 214 -8.08 8.08 -19.97
CA THR A 214 -8.26 7.85 -21.43
C THR A 214 -9.72 7.88 -21.82
N PHE A 215 -10.59 7.23 -21.05
CA PHE A 215 -12.04 7.23 -21.29
C PHE A 215 -12.62 8.64 -21.20
N LEU A 216 -12.23 9.43 -20.19
CA LEU A 216 -12.67 10.79 -20.00
C LEU A 216 -12.26 11.69 -21.17
N LEU A 217 -10.99 11.57 -21.62
CA LEU A 217 -10.47 12.31 -22.77
C LEU A 217 -11.21 11.96 -24.07
N LEU A 218 -11.47 10.67 -24.30
CA LEU A 218 -12.24 10.21 -25.45
C LEU A 218 -13.67 10.76 -25.43
N PHE A 219 -14.33 10.68 -24.28
CA PHE A 219 -15.69 11.16 -24.11
C PHE A 219 -15.81 12.69 -24.35
N ILE A 220 -14.90 13.47 -23.75
CA ILE A 220 -14.83 14.92 -23.97
C ILE A 220 -14.57 15.22 -25.45
N GLY A 221 -13.62 14.53 -26.09
CA GLY A 221 -13.33 14.69 -27.50
C GLY A 221 -14.53 14.42 -28.39
N LEU A 222 -15.29 13.36 -28.09
CA LEU A 222 -16.50 12.97 -28.81
C LEU A 222 -17.62 14.03 -28.65
N LEU A 223 -17.84 14.47 -27.40
CA LEU A 223 -18.87 15.44 -27.04
C LEU A 223 -18.63 16.77 -27.74
N VAL A 224 -17.39 17.20 -27.75
CA VAL A 224 -16.95 18.40 -28.45
C VAL A 224 -17.07 18.25 -29.97
N HIS A 225 -16.67 17.12 -30.50
CA HIS A 225 -16.84 16.88 -31.95
C HIS A 225 -18.30 16.94 -32.37
N TRP A 226 -19.19 16.40 -31.56
CA TRP A 226 -20.65 16.44 -31.80
C TRP A 226 -21.21 17.87 -31.74
N GLN A 227 -20.86 18.64 -30.71
CA GLN A 227 -21.32 20.04 -30.55
C GLN A 227 -20.73 20.99 -31.59
N SER A 228 -19.54 20.70 -32.12
CA SER A 228 -18.91 21.59 -33.10
C SER A 228 -19.47 21.42 -34.51
N ARG A 229 -20.09 20.31 -34.85
CA ARG A 229 -20.64 20.03 -36.17
C ARG A 229 -21.77 21.03 -36.57
N PRO A 230 -22.82 21.29 -35.75
CA PRO A 230 -23.88 22.22 -36.10
C PRO A 230 -23.36 23.67 -36.20
N LEU A 231 -22.43 24.07 -35.33
CA LEU A 231 -21.84 25.41 -35.35
C LEU A 231 -21.01 25.68 -36.62
N LYS A 232 -20.28 24.68 -37.11
CA LYS A 232 -19.55 24.81 -38.38
C LYS A 232 -20.51 24.96 -39.58
N ARG A 233 -21.64 24.26 -39.58
CA ARG A 233 -22.68 24.36 -40.62
C ARG A 233 -23.35 25.75 -40.60
N LEU A 234 -23.68 26.25 -39.42
CA LEU A 234 -24.23 27.64 -39.26
C LEU A 234 -23.23 28.72 -39.72
N ALA A 235 -21.96 28.58 -39.36
CA ALA A 235 -20.91 29.51 -39.80
C ALA A 235 -20.69 29.45 -41.31
N ALA A 236 -20.78 28.28 -41.95
CA ALA A 236 -20.70 28.14 -43.40
C ALA A 236 -21.92 28.79 -44.08
N ALA A 237 -23.15 28.51 -43.63
CA ALA A 237 -24.37 29.10 -44.15
C ALA A 237 -24.41 30.64 -44.02
N ALA A 238 -23.94 31.19 -42.88
CA ALA A 238 -23.83 32.64 -42.69
C ALA A 238 -22.81 33.28 -43.66
N ARG A 239 -21.74 32.58 -43.98
CA ARG A 239 -20.74 33.04 -44.93
C ARG A 239 -21.26 33.02 -46.37
N ASP A 240 -22.01 31.99 -46.72
CA ASP A 240 -22.60 31.83 -48.04
C ASP A 240 -23.70 32.89 -48.26
N MET A 241 -24.51 33.21 -47.23
CA MET A 241 -25.44 34.35 -47.25
C MET A 241 -24.72 35.68 -47.45
N SER A 242 -23.56 35.88 -46.82
CA SER A 242 -22.80 37.13 -46.97
C SER A 242 -22.19 37.31 -48.37
N LEU A 243 -22.06 36.23 -49.12
CA LEU A 243 -21.54 36.23 -50.49
C LEU A 243 -22.67 36.30 -51.56
N GLY A 244 -23.95 36.44 -51.14
CA GLY A 244 -25.07 36.58 -52.06
C GLY A 244 -25.48 35.27 -52.76
N ALA A 245 -25.05 34.11 -52.26
CA ALA A 245 -25.49 32.82 -52.74
C ALA A 245 -26.89 32.50 -52.17
N ASP A 246 -27.77 31.96 -53.04
CA ASP A 246 -29.09 31.47 -52.63
C ASP A 246 -28.89 30.24 -51.71
N VAL A 247 -29.17 30.40 -50.44
CA VAL A 247 -28.90 29.37 -49.40
C VAL A 247 -30.19 28.59 -49.18
N GLU A 248 -30.12 27.27 -49.48
CA GLU A 248 -31.19 26.34 -49.14
C GLU A 248 -31.51 26.35 -47.65
N PRO A 249 -32.82 26.44 -47.25
CA PRO A 249 -33.17 26.56 -45.83
C PRO A 249 -32.61 25.39 -45.03
N LEU A 250 -31.91 25.72 -43.96
CA LEU A 250 -31.32 24.72 -43.02
C LEU A 250 -32.42 23.80 -42.47
N ALA A 251 -32.29 22.52 -42.69
CA ALA A 251 -33.22 21.54 -42.13
C ALA A 251 -33.26 21.72 -40.59
N GLU A 252 -34.45 21.86 -40.04
CA GLU A 252 -34.70 21.96 -38.60
C GLU A 252 -34.30 20.66 -37.88
N ALA A 253 -33.04 20.43 -37.68
CA ALA A 253 -32.48 19.36 -36.83
C ALA A 253 -32.21 19.94 -35.44
N GLY A 254 -33.24 20.43 -34.80
CA GLY A 254 -33.19 20.95 -33.43
C GLY A 254 -33.84 19.98 -32.44
N ALA A 255 -33.62 20.21 -31.17
CA ALA A 255 -34.07 19.41 -30.01
C ALA A 255 -35.60 19.18 -29.88
N ALA A 256 -36.41 19.70 -30.83
CA ALA A 256 -37.87 19.58 -30.84
C ALA A 256 -38.40 18.17 -31.15
N ARG A 257 -37.52 17.16 -31.41
CA ARG A 257 -37.95 15.78 -31.73
C ARG A 257 -38.10 14.89 -30.51
N TRP A 258 -37.82 15.37 -29.31
CA TRP A 258 -37.87 14.60 -28.08
C TRP A 258 -39.15 14.76 -27.25
N TRP A 259 -40.12 15.58 -27.71
CA TRP A 259 -41.35 15.88 -26.99
C TRP A 259 -42.64 15.47 -27.77
N ARG A 260 -42.62 14.36 -28.58
CA ARG A 260 -43.80 13.72 -29.12
C ARG A 260 -43.79 12.24 -28.84
#